data_164fbe01437d29f08a118875e9f831ce
#
_entry.id   164fbe01437d29f08a118875e9f831ce
#
_cell.length_a   1.000
_cell.length_b   1.000
_cell.length_c   1.000
_cell.angle_alpha   90.00
_cell.angle_beta   90.00
_cell.angle_gamma   90.00
#
_symmetry.space_group_name_H-M   'P 1'
#
loop_
_entity.id
_entity.type
_entity.pdbx_description
1 polymer ?
#
loop_
_entity_poly.entity_id
_entity_poly.type
_entity_poly.pdbx_seq_one_letter_code
_entity_poly.pdbx_strand_id
1 'polypeptide(L)'
;MKPRTQVVLLATLMSATAWGQEVSLYGTTMAQMWKQETPGFDKATFTPATQYLGIDATKLGTDNLSLHLFGWGRTDLSDASNFDGSKSNGYLNYGYLQYRFDQANAEIKAGRFTTNQATGFEQVDGVSVRTDLRGGFTVSAFGGKPVYFKTVDPRNQSDYEYQRDFIFGTRFAWRMPKVGEIGVSYLQDGTEAAKDLDIPSPIDYTRKQLGVDIRITPASVFDLRGRTVFDVASHPDQAPGTRDRSRIAEHDYTATVKVGNQVTVTGNYAERNFYAFFAGTNLPSLFRQDDNDMFRGFGGSITWNAPTGVQLVADYRHMHRETVGEVNRGGGEIRWGSSERTFLGGVGAHWVNAANTLFVDPARPYRSLSHKEARIWGMVTRGKLTASLDGILQRYDKDNPYLVGIKNIYEVVGSLGYQATTNVKVSGDVSYGSTAVAKHETRGLLRAEYRFGFARKGGR
;
A
#
# COMPACT_ATOMS: atom_id res chain seq x y z
N MET A 1 -10.73 21.07 -11.01
CA MET A 1 -12.06 20.52 -11.35
C MET A 1 -12.95 21.64 -11.90
N LYS A 2 -13.52 21.48 -13.08
CA LYS A 2 -14.51 22.44 -13.58
C LYS A 2 -15.73 22.39 -12.65
N PRO A 3 -16.41 23.51 -12.35
CA PRO A 3 -17.57 23.54 -11.45
C PRO A 3 -18.68 22.54 -11.81
N ARG A 4 -18.74 22.10 -13.06
CA ARG A 4 -19.65 21.04 -13.53
C ARG A 4 -19.45 19.68 -12.85
N THR A 5 -18.22 19.31 -12.50
CA THR A 5 -17.93 18.01 -11.85
C THR A 5 -18.38 18.00 -10.36
N GLN A 6 -18.32 19.16 -9.69
CA GLN A 6 -18.81 19.28 -8.32
C GLN A 6 -20.34 19.21 -8.23
N VAL A 7 -21.03 19.80 -9.23
CA VAL A 7 -22.50 19.75 -9.32
C VAL A 7 -22.99 18.33 -9.61
N VAL A 8 -22.29 17.58 -10.46
CA VAL A 8 -22.63 16.17 -10.73
C VAL A 8 -22.46 15.30 -9.50
N LEU A 9 -21.39 15.49 -8.71
CA LEU A 9 -21.20 14.75 -7.46
C LEU A 9 -22.29 15.05 -6.42
N LEU A 10 -22.69 16.32 -6.28
CA LEU A 10 -23.79 16.73 -5.39
C LEU A 10 -25.15 16.19 -5.86
N ALA A 11 -25.42 16.21 -7.16
CA ALA A 11 -26.66 15.69 -7.73
C ALA A 11 -26.76 14.16 -7.58
N THR A 12 -25.63 13.44 -7.71
CA THR A 12 -25.56 12.00 -7.46
C THR A 12 -25.78 11.68 -5.99
N LEU A 13 -25.27 12.51 -5.06
CA LEU A 13 -25.52 12.43 -3.62
C LEU A 13 -27.00 12.58 -3.29
N MET A 14 -27.66 13.58 -3.86
CA MET A 14 -29.09 13.80 -3.58
C MET A 14 -29.99 12.71 -4.19
N SER A 15 -29.61 12.14 -5.33
CA SER A 15 -30.35 11.02 -5.91
C SER A 15 -30.15 9.71 -5.15
N ALA A 16 -28.94 9.44 -4.64
CA ALA A 16 -28.68 8.24 -3.84
C ALA A 16 -29.48 8.23 -2.52
N THR A 17 -29.67 9.39 -1.87
CA THR A 17 -30.50 9.51 -0.66
C THR A 17 -31.99 9.28 -0.92
N ALA A 18 -32.46 9.48 -2.16
CA ALA A 18 -33.84 9.23 -2.54
C ALA A 18 -34.15 7.74 -2.77
N TRP A 19 -33.16 6.93 -3.11
CA TRP A 19 -33.31 5.52 -3.52
C TRP A 19 -32.78 4.52 -2.49
N GLY A 20 -31.77 4.94 -1.68
CA GLY A 20 -31.18 4.07 -0.65
C GLY A 20 -31.90 4.19 0.69
N GLN A 21 -32.11 3.06 1.37
CA GLN A 21 -32.65 3.09 2.73
C GLN A 21 -31.59 3.47 3.76
N GLU A 22 -30.32 3.21 3.46
CA GLU A 22 -29.19 3.53 4.32
C GLU A 22 -28.05 4.10 3.49
N VAL A 23 -27.61 5.31 3.80
CA VAL A 23 -26.51 5.99 3.11
C VAL A 23 -25.46 6.38 4.14
N SER A 24 -24.20 6.03 3.88
CA SER A 24 -23.05 6.48 4.64
C SER A 24 -22.18 7.39 3.77
N LEU A 25 -21.92 8.58 4.24
CA LEU A 25 -20.99 9.53 3.65
C LEU A 25 -19.76 9.66 4.55
N TYR A 26 -18.58 9.46 4.02
CA TYR A 26 -17.33 9.59 4.77
C TYR A 26 -16.24 10.24 3.92
N GLY A 27 -15.30 10.86 4.58
CA GLY A 27 -14.19 11.47 3.86
C GLY A 27 -13.17 12.13 4.75
N THR A 28 -12.16 12.65 4.07
CA THR A 28 -11.05 13.37 4.68
C THR A 28 -10.70 14.57 3.82
N THR A 29 -10.73 15.75 4.43
CA THR A 29 -10.21 16.99 3.84
C THR A 29 -8.83 17.24 4.40
N MET A 30 -7.84 17.46 3.56
CA MET A 30 -6.46 17.73 3.98
C MET A 30 -5.93 18.98 3.28
N ALA A 31 -5.18 19.77 4.03
CA ALA A 31 -4.30 20.81 3.50
C ALA A 31 -2.88 20.48 3.95
N GLN A 32 -1.95 20.41 3.02
CA GLN A 32 -0.55 20.09 3.27
C GLN A 32 0.32 21.28 2.88
N MET A 33 1.44 21.41 3.55
CA MET A 33 2.50 22.34 3.18
C MET A 33 3.82 21.59 3.27
N TRP A 34 4.58 21.61 2.18
CA TRP A 34 5.96 21.11 2.13
C TRP A 34 6.90 22.22 1.73
N LYS A 35 7.95 22.35 2.50
CA LYS A 35 9.09 23.19 2.15
C LYS A 35 10.33 22.32 2.17
N GLN A 36 10.95 22.17 1.01
CA GLN A 36 12.11 21.29 0.81
C GLN A 36 13.27 22.07 0.23
N GLU A 37 14.46 21.85 0.77
CA GLU A 37 15.71 22.35 0.25
C GLU A 37 16.58 21.14 -0.17
N THR A 38 16.68 20.90 -1.47
CA THR A 38 17.49 19.83 -2.05
C THR A 38 18.74 20.45 -2.68
N PRO A 39 19.96 19.96 -2.39
CA PRO A 39 21.18 20.48 -2.99
C PRO A 39 21.15 20.41 -4.52
N GLY A 40 21.45 21.54 -5.16
CA GLY A 40 21.44 21.66 -6.62
C GLY A 40 20.07 21.94 -7.25
N PHE A 41 19.03 22.10 -6.45
CA PHE A 41 17.69 22.50 -6.90
C PHE A 41 17.20 23.72 -6.11
N ASP A 42 16.31 24.49 -6.73
CA ASP A 42 15.68 25.62 -6.06
C ASP A 42 14.80 25.16 -4.89
N LYS A 43 14.64 26.03 -3.89
CA LYS A 43 13.71 25.76 -2.79
C LYS A 43 12.30 25.64 -3.31
N ALA A 44 11.70 24.49 -3.12
CA ALA A 44 10.33 24.23 -3.54
C ALA A 44 9.37 24.29 -2.36
N THR A 45 8.23 24.94 -2.55
CA THR A 45 7.11 24.94 -1.61
C THR A 45 5.89 24.37 -2.32
N PHE A 46 5.25 23.38 -1.70
CA PHE A 46 4.07 22.71 -2.22
C PHE A 46 2.94 22.84 -1.20
N THR A 47 1.77 23.22 -1.67
CA THR A 47 0.61 23.43 -0.78
C THR A 47 -0.64 22.75 -1.37
N PRO A 48 -0.66 21.42 -1.46
CA PRO A 48 -1.81 20.71 -1.98
C PRO A 48 -2.96 20.67 -0.96
N ALA A 49 -4.15 20.99 -1.44
CA ALA A 49 -5.42 20.73 -0.76
C ALA A 49 -6.06 19.49 -1.41
N THR A 50 -6.37 18.49 -0.61
CA THR A 50 -6.90 17.20 -1.07
C THR A 50 -8.19 16.87 -0.34
N GLN A 51 -9.19 16.42 -1.10
CA GLN A 51 -10.46 15.92 -0.62
C GLN A 51 -10.61 14.44 -1.00
N TYR A 52 -10.69 13.57 -0.03
CA TYR A 52 -11.18 12.20 -0.20
C TYR A 52 -12.67 12.14 0.12
N LEU A 53 -13.44 11.42 -0.68
CA LEU A 53 -14.87 11.28 -0.48
C LEU A 53 -15.30 9.85 -0.81
N GLY A 54 -16.05 9.24 0.11
CA GLY A 54 -16.66 7.94 -0.06
C GLY A 54 -18.16 7.99 0.23
N ILE A 55 -18.90 7.18 -0.50
CA ILE A 55 -20.36 7.01 -0.39
C ILE A 55 -20.64 5.52 -0.45
N ASP A 56 -21.31 5.01 0.58
CA ASP A 56 -21.90 3.68 0.58
C ASP A 56 -23.41 3.84 0.71
N ALA A 57 -24.15 3.38 -0.28
CA ALA A 57 -25.61 3.35 -0.27
C ALA A 57 -26.08 1.90 -0.37
N THR A 58 -26.81 1.44 0.63
CA THR A 58 -27.33 0.07 0.69
C THR A 58 -28.84 0.04 0.56
N LYS A 59 -29.40 -1.11 0.21
CA LYS A 59 -30.82 -1.32 0.01
C LYS A 59 -31.43 -0.41 -1.07
N LEU A 60 -30.75 -0.35 -2.22
CA LEU A 60 -31.17 0.47 -3.36
C LEU A 60 -32.38 -0.19 -4.08
N GLY A 61 -33.58 0.10 -3.62
CA GLY A 61 -34.81 -0.50 -4.15
C GLY A 61 -35.00 -1.98 -3.75
N THR A 62 -33.97 -2.70 -3.42
CA THR A 62 -34.00 -4.05 -2.86
C THR A 62 -32.98 -4.17 -1.73
N ASP A 63 -33.16 -5.08 -0.79
CA ASP A 63 -32.23 -5.28 0.33
C ASP A 63 -30.83 -5.74 -0.12
N ASN A 64 -30.74 -6.27 -1.32
CA ASN A 64 -29.57 -6.94 -1.84
C ASN A 64 -28.70 -6.08 -2.77
N LEU A 65 -29.19 -4.88 -3.15
CA LEU A 65 -28.46 -3.97 -4.04
C LEU A 65 -27.78 -2.85 -3.26
N SER A 66 -26.50 -2.63 -3.53
CA SER A 66 -25.72 -1.54 -2.95
C SER A 66 -24.85 -0.83 -3.99
N LEU A 67 -24.52 0.43 -3.71
CA LEU A 67 -23.59 1.27 -4.47
C LEU A 67 -22.45 1.67 -3.55
N HIS A 68 -21.23 1.54 -4.04
CA HIS A 68 -20.01 1.93 -3.35
C HIS A 68 -19.19 2.85 -4.23
N LEU A 69 -18.86 4.04 -3.74
CA LEU A 69 -18.04 5.03 -4.43
C LEU A 69 -16.94 5.54 -3.51
N PHE A 70 -15.73 5.70 -4.02
CA PHE A 70 -14.65 6.36 -3.32
C PHE A 70 -13.65 6.94 -4.30
N GLY A 71 -13.28 8.18 -4.05
CA GLY A 71 -12.32 8.88 -4.88
C GLY A 71 -11.67 10.05 -4.17
N TRP A 72 -10.79 10.73 -4.87
CA TRP A 72 -10.15 11.94 -4.38
C TRP A 72 -10.04 13.01 -5.45
N GLY A 73 -10.02 14.25 -5.00
CA GLY A 73 -9.66 15.40 -5.79
C GLY A 73 -8.60 16.22 -5.05
N ARG A 74 -7.65 16.76 -5.79
CA ARG A 74 -6.57 17.60 -5.28
C ARG A 74 -6.46 18.87 -6.11
N THR A 75 -6.12 19.97 -5.45
CA THR A 75 -5.65 21.19 -6.10
C THR A 75 -4.42 21.70 -5.37
N ASP A 76 -3.42 22.17 -6.09
CA ASP A 76 -2.29 22.86 -5.49
C ASP A 76 -2.63 24.33 -5.32
N LEU A 77 -2.46 24.84 -4.10
CA LEU A 77 -2.70 26.25 -3.74
C LEU A 77 -1.46 27.13 -3.99
N SER A 78 -0.30 26.52 -4.20
CA SER A 78 0.94 27.17 -4.62
C SER A 78 1.09 27.22 -6.14
N ASP A 79 2.30 27.37 -6.64
CA ASP A 79 2.55 27.42 -8.08
C ASP A 79 2.43 26.02 -8.73
N ALA A 80 1.65 25.94 -9.80
CA ALA A 80 1.38 24.70 -10.52
C ALA A 80 2.56 24.19 -11.36
N SER A 81 3.58 25.00 -11.60
CA SER A 81 4.72 24.68 -12.49
C SER A 81 5.57 23.49 -12.00
N ASN A 82 5.40 23.08 -10.73
CA ASN A 82 6.16 22.00 -10.13
C ASN A 82 5.53 20.60 -10.35
N PHE A 83 4.35 20.51 -11.01
CA PHE A 83 3.58 19.27 -11.12
C PHE A 83 2.96 19.17 -12.52
N ASP A 84 3.56 18.51 -13.47
CA ASP A 84 2.99 18.13 -14.78
C ASP A 84 2.15 19.22 -15.50
N GLY A 85 2.29 20.48 -15.12
CA GLY A 85 1.44 21.57 -15.60
C GLY A 85 -0.02 21.53 -15.12
N SER A 86 -0.43 20.53 -14.33
CA SER A 86 -1.81 20.37 -13.85
C SER A 86 -1.97 20.85 -12.40
N LYS A 87 -2.61 22.00 -12.23
CA LYS A 87 -2.92 22.56 -10.91
C LYS A 87 -3.92 21.70 -10.12
N SER A 88 -4.76 20.95 -10.80
CA SER A 88 -5.82 20.15 -10.18
C SER A 88 -5.89 18.77 -10.81
N ASN A 89 -6.03 17.75 -9.99
CA ASN A 89 -6.19 16.37 -10.42
C ASN A 89 -7.22 15.65 -9.55
N GLY A 90 -7.74 14.52 -10.03
CA GLY A 90 -8.66 13.70 -9.28
C GLY A 90 -8.77 12.30 -9.85
N TYR A 91 -9.19 11.37 -8.99
CA TYR A 91 -9.24 9.98 -9.36
C TYR A 91 -10.36 9.24 -8.62
N LEU A 92 -11.06 8.37 -9.33
CA LEU A 92 -12.03 7.44 -8.76
C LEU A 92 -11.30 6.14 -8.40
N ASN A 93 -11.09 5.90 -7.10
CA ASN A 93 -10.45 4.69 -6.62
C ASN A 93 -11.33 3.45 -6.83
N TYR A 94 -12.62 3.56 -6.51
CA TYR A 94 -13.61 2.55 -6.87
C TYR A 94 -14.97 3.20 -7.02
N GLY A 95 -15.80 2.55 -7.86
CA GLY A 95 -17.18 2.94 -8.09
C GLY A 95 -17.91 1.77 -8.72
N TYR A 96 -18.67 1.01 -7.91
CA TYR A 96 -19.34 -0.19 -8.37
C TYR A 96 -20.71 -0.38 -7.71
N LEU A 97 -21.59 -1.03 -8.46
CA LEU A 97 -22.81 -1.65 -7.94
C LEU A 97 -22.48 -3.08 -7.49
N GLN A 98 -23.06 -3.48 -6.38
CA GLN A 98 -22.98 -4.85 -5.86
C GLN A 98 -24.38 -5.39 -5.64
N TYR A 99 -24.65 -6.59 -6.15
CA TYR A 99 -25.86 -7.35 -5.88
C TYR A 99 -25.51 -8.65 -5.19
N ARG A 100 -26.20 -8.98 -4.10
CA ARG A 100 -26.02 -10.18 -3.32
C ARG A 100 -27.18 -11.14 -3.51
N PHE A 101 -26.89 -12.38 -3.84
CA PHE A 101 -27.85 -13.47 -3.98
C PHE A 101 -27.85 -14.31 -2.69
N ASP A 102 -28.74 -14.02 -1.77
CA ASP A 102 -28.74 -14.65 -0.44
C ASP A 102 -28.90 -16.17 -0.51
N GLN A 103 -29.79 -16.66 -1.38
CA GLN A 103 -30.05 -18.09 -1.56
C GLN A 103 -28.85 -18.85 -2.13
N ALA A 104 -28.09 -18.22 -3.01
CA ALA A 104 -26.91 -18.81 -3.65
C ALA A 104 -25.62 -18.50 -2.91
N ASN A 105 -25.68 -17.70 -1.82
CA ASN A 105 -24.52 -17.15 -1.14
C ASN A 105 -23.47 -16.58 -2.12
N ALA A 106 -23.97 -15.84 -3.11
CA ALA A 106 -23.19 -15.31 -4.20
C ALA A 106 -23.30 -13.79 -4.27
N GLU A 107 -22.30 -13.16 -4.86
CA GLU A 107 -22.30 -11.72 -5.14
C GLU A 107 -21.80 -11.44 -6.56
N ILE A 108 -22.29 -10.38 -7.15
CA ILE A 108 -21.80 -9.80 -8.40
C ILE A 108 -21.50 -8.31 -8.17
N LYS A 109 -20.39 -7.85 -8.71
CA LYS A 109 -20.00 -6.44 -8.74
C LYS A 109 -19.84 -5.99 -10.18
N ALA A 110 -20.26 -4.79 -10.50
CA ALA A 110 -20.09 -4.18 -11.82
C ALA A 110 -19.67 -2.71 -11.67
N GLY A 111 -18.62 -2.31 -12.39
CA GLY A 111 -18.01 -0.99 -12.33
C GLY A 111 -16.52 -1.05 -12.04
N ARG A 112 -15.98 -0.01 -11.41
CA ARG A 112 -14.57 0.01 -10.98
C ARG A 112 -14.46 -0.58 -9.59
N PHE A 113 -13.73 -1.67 -9.47
CA PHE A 113 -13.49 -2.35 -8.19
C PHE A 113 -12.04 -2.82 -8.08
N THR A 114 -11.66 -3.19 -6.87
CA THR A 114 -10.37 -3.83 -6.58
C THR A 114 -10.58 -5.30 -6.30
N THR A 115 -9.63 -6.11 -6.75
CA THR A 115 -9.54 -7.54 -6.42
C THR A 115 -8.19 -7.85 -5.79
N ASN A 116 -8.19 -8.74 -4.81
CA ASN A 116 -6.98 -9.20 -4.15
C ASN A 116 -6.99 -10.74 -4.14
N GLN A 117 -6.10 -11.30 -4.92
CA GLN A 117 -5.92 -12.74 -5.07
C GLN A 117 -4.45 -13.10 -4.80
N ALA A 118 -4.10 -14.37 -4.80
CA ALA A 118 -2.71 -14.81 -4.64
C ALA A 118 -1.78 -14.15 -5.66
N THR A 119 -2.26 -13.94 -6.89
CA THR A 119 -1.51 -13.32 -8.00
C THR A 119 -1.29 -11.81 -7.83
N GLY A 120 -1.95 -11.15 -6.88
CA GLY A 120 -1.74 -9.74 -6.57
C GLY A 120 -3.00 -8.94 -6.33
N PHE A 121 -2.81 -7.64 -6.27
CA PHE A 121 -3.86 -6.64 -6.08
C PHE A 121 -4.06 -5.90 -7.40
N GLU A 122 -5.28 -6.00 -7.96
CA GLU A 122 -5.62 -5.40 -9.24
C GLU A 122 -6.81 -4.46 -9.10
N GLN A 123 -6.83 -3.40 -9.90
CA GLN A 123 -7.98 -2.52 -10.07
C GLN A 123 -8.54 -2.71 -11.48
N VAL A 124 -9.85 -2.90 -11.57
CA VAL A 124 -10.53 -3.31 -12.81
C VAL A 124 -11.79 -2.50 -13.03
N ASP A 125 -11.98 -2.00 -14.26
CA ASP A 125 -13.25 -1.54 -14.78
C ASP A 125 -13.93 -2.73 -15.47
N GLY A 126 -14.90 -3.37 -14.80
CA GLY A 126 -15.45 -4.62 -15.30
C GLY A 126 -16.51 -5.25 -14.40
N VAL A 127 -16.52 -6.58 -14.38
CA VAL A 127 -17.45 -7.39 -13.61
C VAL A 127 -16.68 -8.40 -12.77
N SER A 128 -17.14 -8.64 -11.55
CA SER A 128 -16.63 -9.69 -10.68
C SER A 128 -17.79 -10.49 -10.11
N VAL A 129 -17.61 -11.79 -9.99
CA VAL A 129 -18.55 -12.73 -9.38
C VAL A 129 -17.85 -13.55 -8.31
N ARG A 130 -18.53 -13.85 -7.22
CA ARG A 130 -18.06 -14.72 -6.15
C ARG A 130 -19.21 -15.54 -5.60
N THR A 131 -18.95 -16.80 -5.28
CA THR A 131 -19.89 -17.67 -4.56
C THR A 131 -19.17 -18.53 -3.55
N ASP A 132 -19.79 -18.69 -2.38
CA ASP A 132 -19.34 -19.61 -1.34
C ASP A 132 -20.22 -20.86 -1.40
N LEU A 133 -19.59 -21.98 -1.73
CA LEU A 133 -20.25 -23.28 -1.94
C LEU A 133 -20.28 -24.11 -0.64
N ARG A 134 -21.10 -25.14 -0.62
CA ARG A 134 -21.12 -26.12 0.48
C ARG A 134 -19.75 -26.79 0.63
N GLY A 135 -19.40 -27.21 1.84
CA GLY A 135 -18.12 -27.84 2.13
C GLY A 135 -16.94 -26.88 2.29
N GLY A 136 -17.22 -25.57 2.37
CA GLY A 136 -16.17 -24.54 2.57
C GLY A 136 -15.45 -24.12 1.30
N PHE A 137 -15.95 -24.47 0.13
CA PHE A 137 -15.37 -24.03 -1.14
C PHE A 137 -15.83 -22.62 -1.51
N THR A 138 -14.94 -21.82 -2.07
CA THR A 138 -15.24 -20.50 -2.61
C THR A 138 -14.71 -20.43 -4.04
N VAL A 139 -15.51 -19.92 -4.94
CA VAL A 139 -15.11 -19.64 -6.34
C VAL A 139 -15.33 -18.17 -6.61
N SER A 140 -14.35 -17.53 -7.21
CA SER A 140 -14.49 -16.15 -7.70
C SER A 140 -13.85 -16.00 -9.08
N ALA A 141 -14.40 -15.09 -9.87
CA ALA A 141 -13.87 -14.70 -11.16
C ALA A 141 -14.10 -13.21 -11.38
N PHE A 142 -13.23 -12.59 -12.18
CA PHE A 142 -13.41 -11.21 -12.62
C PHE A 142 -12.87 -11.04 -14.03
N GLY A 143 -13.34 -9.99 -14.70
CA GLY A 143 -12.83 -9.60 -16.00
C GLY A 143 -13.21 -8.18 -16.34
N GLY A 144 -12.38 -7.53 -17.18
CA GLY A 144 -12.59 -6.16 -17.59
C GLY A 144 -11.32 -5.50 -18.13
N LYS A 145 -11.27 -4.18 -18.02
CA LYS A 145 -10.11 -3.37 -18.37
C LYS A 145 -9.28 -3.07 -17.11
N PRO A 146 -7.97 -3.31 -17.11
CA PRO A 146 -7.13 -2.95 -15.98
C PRO A 146 -7.06 -1.43 -15.82
N VAL A 147 -7.03 -0.98 -14.57
CA VAL A 147 -6.96 0.44 -14.21
C VAL A 147 -5.71 0.69 -13.39
N TYR A 148 -4.97 1.72 -13.73
CA TYR A 148 -3.76 2.10 -12.99
C TYR A 148 -4.10 3.03 -11.85
N PHE A 149 -3.50 2.78 -10.70
CA PHE A 149 -3.60 3.67 -9.56
C PHE A 149 -2.92 5.00 -9.85
N LYS A 150 -3.67 6.08 -9.81
CA LYS A 150 -3.10 7.42 -9.76
C LYS A 150 -2.78 7.76 -8.30
N THR A 151 -1.53 8.12 -8.06
CA THR A 151 -1.11 8.58 -6.74
C THR A 151 -1.59 10.01 -6.49
N VAL A 152 -1.97 10.30 -5.25
CA VAL A 152 -2.28 11.65 -4.82
C VAL A 152 -1.02 12.50 -4.65
N ASP A 153 0.16 11.87 -4.58
CA ASP A 153 1.43 12.58 -4.51
C ASP A 153 1.74 13.25 -5.85
N PRO A 154 1.79 14.58 -5.88
CA PRO A 154 2.04 15.33 -7.12
C PRO A 154 3.42 15.04 -7.75
N ARG A 155 4.38 14.57 -6.96
CA ARG A 155 5.75 14.31 -7.41
C ARG A 155 5.89 13.00 -8.19
N ASN A 156 4.89 12.12 -8.12
CA ASN A 156 4.92 10.78 -8.71
C ASN A 156 3.85 10.56 -9.78
N GLN A 157 3.41 11.62 -10.42
CA GLN A 157 2.48 11.48 -11.53
C GLN A 157 3.27 11.19 -12.80
N SER A 158 3.38 9.92 -13.14
CA SER A 158 3.75 9.51 -14.49
C SER A 158 2.50 9.33 -15.31
N ASP A 159 2.38 10.07 -16.39
CA ASP A 159 1.31 9.91 -17.40
C ASP A 159 1.52 8.65 -18.28
N TYR A 160 2.26 7.68 -17.81
CA TYR A 160 2.38 6.43 -18.51
C TYR A 160 1.06 5.65 -18.40
N GLU A 161 0.13 5.98 -19.28
CA GLU A 161 -1.00 5.10 -19.60
C GLU A 161 -0.43 3.90 -20.37
N TYR A 162 -0.13 2.83 -19.63
CA TYR A 162 0.11 1.57 -20.29
C TYR A 162 -1.22 1.08 -20.88
N GLN A 163 -1.26 0.94 -22.18
CA GLN A 163 -2.43 0.43 -22.89
C GLN A 163 -2.53 -1.07 -22.68
N ARG A 164 -3.04 -1.50 -21.53
CA ARG A 164 -3.52 -2.86 -21.35
C ARG A 164 -5.00 -2.87 -21.67
N ASP A 165 -5.41 -3.78 -22.55
CA ASP A 165 -6.77 -3.78 -23.08
C ASP A 165 -7.68 -4.72 -22.31
N PHE A 166 -7.13 -5.74 -21.66
CA PHE A 166 -7.91 -6.70 -20.91
C PHE A 166 -7.18 -7.23 -19.67
N ILE A 167 -7.96 -7.62 -18.68
CA ILE A 167 -7.54 -8.39 -17.53
C ILE A 167 -8.66 -9.34 -17.13
N PHE A 168 -8.32 -10.58 -16.80
CA PHE A 168 -9.24 -11.48 -16.11
C PHE A 168 -8.50 -12.36 -15.12
N GLY A 169 -9.23 -12.85 -14.14
CA GLY A 169 -8.68 -13.75 -13.14
C GLY A 169 -9.75 -14.59 -12.47
N THR A 170 -9.31 -15.71 -11.93
CA THR A 170 -10.15 -16.65 -11.20
C THR A 170 -9.45 -17.09 -9.92
N ARG A 171 -10.22 -17.40 -8.89
CA ARG A 171 -9.70 -18.02 -7.67
C ARG A 171 -10.66 -19.12 -7.21
N PHE A 172 -10.09 -20.26 -6.90
CA PHE A 172 -10.73 -21.34 -6.20
C PHE A 172 -10.08 -21.50 -4.83
N ALA A 173 -10.86 -21.54 -3.77
CA ALA A 173 -10.35 -21.70 -2.42
C ALA A 173 -11.15 -22.72 -1.64
N TRP A 174 -10.49 -23.38 -0.71
CA TRP A 174 -11.09 -24.29 0.24
C TRP A 174 -10.78 -23.84 1.66
N ARG A 175 -11.85 -23.52 2.39
CA ARG A 175 -11.79 -23.17 3.79
C ARG A 175 -12.08 -24.41 4.63
N MET A 176 -11.08 -24.83 5.36
CA MET A 176 -11.16 -25.93 6.32
C MET A 176 -11.53 -25.34 7.69
N PRO A 177 -12.73 -25.66 8.24
CA PRO A 177 -13.14 -25.14 9.54
C PRO A 177 -12.09 -25.42 10.61
N LYS A 178 -11.75 -24.41 11.41
CA LYS A 178 -10.75 -24.45 12.51
C LYS A 178 -9.29 -24.73 12.08
N VAL A 179 -9.01 -24.93 10.81
CA VAL A 179 -7.65 -25.19 10.33
C VAL A 179 -7.13 -24.02 9.52
N GLY A 180 -7.91 -23.53 8.54
CA GLY A 180 -7.45 -22.45 7.69
C GLY A 180 -8.10 -22.45 6.30
N GLU A 181 -7.41 -21.86 5.36
CA GLU A 181 -7.82 -21.74 3.96
C GLU A 181 -6.63 -21.96 3.04
N ILE A 182 -6.86 -22.66 1.94
CA ILE A 182 -5.92 -22.74 0.82
C ILE A 182 -6.63 -22.29 -0.45
N GLY A 183 -5.95 -21.49 -1.28
CA GLY A 183 -6.50 -20.96 -2.52
C GLY A 183 -5.53 -21.14 -3.68
N VAL A 184 -6.10 -21.29 -4.88
CA VAL A 184 -5.37 -21.29 -6.15
C VAL A 184 -6.01 -20.21 -7.02
N SER A 185 -5.19 -19.35 -7.61
CA SER A 185 -5.62 -18.23 -8.44
C SER A 185 -4.92 -18.27 -9.79
N TYR A 186 -5.60 -17.85 -10.82
CA TYR A 186 -5.05 -17.58 -12.14
C TYR A 186 -5.36 -16.14 -12.52
N LEU A 187 -4.38 -15.48 -13.17
CA LEU A 187 -4.53 -14.14 -13.70
C LEU A 187 -3.89 -14.04 -15.06
N GLN A 188 -4.58 -13.38 -15.99
CA GLN A 188 -4.02 -12.97 -17.26
C GLN A 188 -4.41 -11.53 -17.57
N ASP A 189 -3.44 -10.74 -18.02
CA ASP A 189 -3.66 -9.44 -18.62
C ASP A 189 -2.78 -9.25 -19.86
N GLY A 190 -3.14 -8.32 -20.71
CA GLY A 190 -2.38 -8.05 -21.93
C GLY A 190 -2.90 -6.86 -22.70
N THR A 191 -2.24 -6.56 -23.81
CA THR A 191 -2.61 -5.53 -24.76
C THR A 191 -2.68 -6.10 -26.17
N GLU A 192 -3.64 -5.67 -26.96
CA GLU A 192 -3.71 -5.95 -28.38
C GLU A 192 -2.87 -4.99 -29.23
N ALA A 193 -2.49 -3.83 -28.66
CA ALA A 193 -1.80 -2.76 -29.39
C ALA A 193 -0.40 -3.13 -29.93
N ALA A 194 0.19 -4.20 -29.44
CA ALA A 194 1.48 -4.68 -29.96
C ALA A 194 1.41 -5.24 -31.40
N LYS A 195 0.21 -5.50 -31.92
CA LYS A 195 0.01 -6.03 -33.28
C LYS A 195 0.10 -4.95 -34.37
N ASP A 196 -0.18 -3.70 -34.03
CA ASP A 196 -0.27 -2.62 -35.02
C ASP A 196 1.02 -1.78 -35.16
N LEU A 197 1.98 -2.02 -34.30
CA LEU A 197 3.29 -1.39 -34.42
C LEU A 197 4.17 -2.32 -35.25
N ASP A 198 4.50 -1.91 -36.49
CA ASP A 198 5.53 -2.53 -37.37
C ASP A 198 6.95 -2.50 -36.78
N ILE A 199 7.06 -2.41 -35.48
CA ILE A 199 8.29 -2.58 -34.73
C ILE A 199 8.35 -4.05 -34.35
N PRO A 200 9.35 -4.80 -34.78
CA PRO A 200 9.58 -6.14 -34.26
C PRO A 200 9.92 -6.01 -32.78
N SER A 201 8.91 -5.89 -31.96
CA SER A 201 9.06 -5.92 -30.50
C SER A 201 8.96 -7.37 -30.08
N PRO A 202 10.04 -7.95 -29.58
CA PRO A 202 10.07 -9.34 -29.15
C PRO A 202 9.33 -9.55 -27.81
N ILE A 203 8.56 -8.59 -27.32
CA ILE A 203 7.99 -8.64 -25.98
C ILE A 203 6.52 -9.04 -26.09
N ASP A 204 6.21 -10.26 -25.66
CA ASP A 204 4.84 -10.66 -25.35
C ASP A 204 4.38 -9.88 -24.11
N TYR A 205 3.56 -8.85 -24.32
CA TYR A 205 3.03 -7.98 -23.27
C TYR A 205 1.93 -8.65 -22.41
N THR A 206 1.79 -9.95 -22.51
CA THR A 206 0.79 -10.70 -21.77
C THR A 206 1.37 -11.26 -20.48
N ARG A 207 0.86 -10.80 -19.36
CA ARG A 207 1.16 -11.38 -18.05
C ARG A 207 0.23 -12.57 -17.81
N LYS A 208 0.78 -13.72 -17.49
CA LYS A 208 0.04 -14.94 -17.10
C LYS A 208 0.64 -15.46 -15.80
N GLN A 209 -0.16 -15.50 -14.75
CA GLN A 209 0.32 -15.88 -13.42
C GLN A 209 -0.60 -16.93 -12.79
N LEU A 210 0.02 -17.91 -12.14
CA LEU A 210 -0.64 -18.86 -11.25
C LEU A 210 -0.21 -18.58 -9.82
N GLY A 211 -1.16 -18.38 -8.92
CA GLY A 211 -0.90 -18.10 -7.52
C GLY A 211 -1.47 -19.20 -6.61
N VAL A 212 -0.73 -19.53 -5.57
CA VAL A 212 -1.22 -20.37 -4.46
C VAL A 212 -1.10 -19.57 -3.18
N ASP A 213 -2.19 -19.46 -2.44
CA ASP A 213 -2.20 -18.80 -1.13
C ASP A 213 -2.64 -19.76 -0.02
N ILE A 214 -2.06 -19.58 1.15
CA ILE A 214 -2.40 -20.37 2.34
C ILE A 214 -2.62 -19.45 3.54
N ARG A 215 -3.56 -19.84 4.38
CA ARG A 215 -3.73 -19.32 5.72
C ARG A 215 -4.08 -20.48 6.64
N ILE A 216 -3.19 -20.82 7.55
CA ILE A 216 -3.31 -21.96 8.45
C ILE A 216 -3.28 -21.45 9.88
N THR A 217 -4.34 -21.70 10.63
CA THR A 217 -4.52 -21.25 12.02
C THR A 217 -5.15 -22.39 12.82
N PRO A 218 -4.46 -23.53 12.97
CA PRO A 218 -5.07 -24.75 13.57
C PRO A 218 -5.34 -24.59 15.06
N ALA A 219 -4.67 -23.66 15.70
CA ALA A 219 -4.84 -23.29 17.10
C ALA A 219 -4.57 -21.79 17.29
N SER A 220 -5.04 -21.23 18.40
CA SER A 220 -4.81 -19.81 18.72
C SER A 220 -3.33 -19.44 18.92
N VAL A 221 -2.48 -20.45 19.04
CA VAL A 221 -1.03 -20.29 19.28
C VAL A 221 -0.20 -20.22 17.98
N PHE A 222 -0.78 -20.60 16.83
CA PHE A 222 -0.05 -20.67 15.56
C PHE A 222 -0.86 -20.03 14.43
N ASP A 223 -0.22 -19.15 13.67
CA ASP A 223 -0.75 -18.56 12.43
C ASP A 223 0.36 -18.63 11.36
N LEU A 224 0.06 -19.28 10.25
CA LEU A 224 0.89 -19.29 9.04
C LEU A 224 0.07 -18.71 7.90
N ARG A 225 0.59 -17.72 7.24
CA ARG A 225 0.01 -17.15 6.01
C ARG A 225 1.08 -16.90 4.98
N GLY A 226 0.71 -17.04 3.74
CA GLY A 226 1.62 -16.71 2.67
C GLY A 226 1.08 -17.06 1.30
N ARG A 227 1.88 -16.73 0.31
CA ARG A 227 1.56 -17.00 -1.09
C ARG A 227 2.82 -17.30 -1.89
N THR A 228 2.61 -18.04 -2.96
CA THR A 228 3.57 -18.24 -4.05
C THR A 228 2.90 -17.86 -5.36
N VAL A 229 3.59 -17.09 -6.18
CA VAL A 229 3.14 -16.70 -7.51
C VAL A 229 4.14 -17.20 -8.54
N PHE A 230 3.65 -17.88 -9.56
CA PHE A 230 4.42 -18.36 -10.69
C PHE A 230 4.09 -17.53 -11.92
N ASP A 231 5.09 -17.13 -12.67
CA ASP A 231 4.94 -16.63 -14.03
C ASP A 231 4.82 -17.85 -14.97
N VAL A 232 3.69 -17.94 -15.67
CA VAL A 232 3.39 -19.02 -16.62
C VAL A 232 3.28 -18.52 -18.05
N ALA A 233 3.64 -17.24 -18.29
CA ALA A 233 3.73 -16.70 -19.64
C ALA A 233 4.84 -17.40 -20.43
N SER A 234 4.60 -17.61 -21.73
CA SER A 234 5.66 -17.98 -22.65
C SER A 234 6.46 -16.72 -22.99
N HIS A 235 7.74 -16.73 -22.73
CA HIS A 235 8.67 -15.68 -23.14
C HIS A 235 9.51 -16.22 -24.30
N PRO A 236 9.03 -16.16 -25.57
CA PRO A 236 9.71 -16.78 -26.71
C PRO A 236 11.08 -16.17 -27.04
N ASP A 237 11.39 -15.01 -26.49
CA ASP A 237 12.52 -14.18 -26.91
C ASP A 237 13.66 -14.14 -25.90
N GLN A 238 13.85 -15.22 -25.15
CA GLN A 238 15.10 -15.38 -24.43
C GLN A 238 16.23 -15.56 -25.44
N ALA A 239 17.11 -14.58 -25.55
CA ALA A 239 18.31 -14.71 -26.37
C ALA A 239 19.04 -16.01 -25.99
N PRO A 240 19.55 -16.80 -26.99
CA PRO A 240 20.31 -18.01 -26.70
C PRO A 240 21.46 -17.69 -25.73
N GLY A 241 21.51 -18.34 -24.57
CA GLY A 241 22.53 -18.12 -23.55
C GLY A 241 22.12 -17.26 -22.35
N THR A 242 20.91 -16.72 -22.32
CA THR A 242 20.34 -16.16 -21.08
C THR A 242 20.00 -17.28 -20.10
N ARG A 243 20.33 -17.09 -18.81
CA ARG A 243 19.98 -18.04 -17.75
C ARG A 243 18.47 -18.30 -17.77
N ASP A 244 18.08 -19.56 -17.53
CA ASP A 244 16.67 -19.89 -17.29
C ASP A 244 16.11 -18.94 -16.25
N ARG A 245 15.16 -18.11 -16.68
CA ARG A 245 14.49 -17.17 -15.76
C ARG A 245 13.68 -17.97 -14.77
N SER A 246 13.77 -17.58 -13.51
CA SER A 246 12.94 -18.18 -12.49
C SER A 246 11.47 -17.99 -12.86
N ARG A 247 10.71 -19.08 -12.89
CA ARG A 247 9.26 -19.02 -13.04
C ARG A 247 8.54 -18.56 -11.78
N ILE A 248 9.27 -18.41 -10.69
CA ILE A 248 8.74 -17.92 -9.43
C ILE A 248 8.77 -16.39 -9.49
N ALA A 249 7.59 -15.76 -9.53
CA ALA A 249 7.45 -14.33 -9.48
C ALA A 249 7.53 -13.80 -8.05
N GLU A 250 6.94 -14.52 -7.07
CA GLU A 250 6.95 -14.12 -5.67
C GLU A 250 6.76 -15.32 -4.73
N HIS A 251 7.50 -15.27 -3.61
CA HIS A 251 7.17 -15.96 -2.36
C HIS A 251 7.02 -14.92 -1.27
N ASP A 252 5.95 -15.02 -0.46
CA ASP A 252 5.75 -14.17 0.71
C ASP A 252 5.07 -14.98 1.81
N TYR A 253 5.81 -15.31 2.87
CA TYR A 253 5.34 -16.15 3.97
C TYR A 253 5.62 -15.51 5.31
N THR A 254 4.66 -15.59 6.21
CA THR A 254 4.78 -15.16 7.60
C THR A 254 4.23 -16.24 8.51
N ALA A 255 5.02 -16.65 9.49
CA ALA A 255 4.62 -17.56 10.54
C ALA A 255 4.70 -16.85 11.90
N THR A 256 3.68 -17.00 12.72
CA THR A 256 3.62 -16.43 14.07
C THR A 256 3.29 -17.54 15.07
N VAL A 257 4.07 -17.62 16.13
CA VAL A 257 3.87 -18.56 17.24
C VAL A 257 3.74 -17.78 18.55
N LYS A 258 2.71 -18.08 19.30
CA LYS A 258 2.51 -17.57 20.66
C LYS A 258 2.99 -18.61 21.66
N VAL A 259 3.97 -18.24 22.48
CA VAL A 259 4.50 -19.09 23.55
C VAL A 259 3.94 -18.59 24.88
N GLY A 260 2.95 -19.27 25.36
CA GLY A 260 2.14 -18.78 26.49
C GLY A 260 1.38 -17.49 26.15
N ASN A 261 1.14 -16.67 27.17
CA ASN A 261 0.41 -15.40 27.03
C ASN A 261 1.34 -14.20 26.84
N GLN A 262 2.64 -14.38 26.98
CA GLN A 262 3.59 -13.28 27.06
C GLN A 262 4.50 -13.16 25.84
N VAL A 263 4.87 -14.27 25.21
CA VAL A 263 5.86 -14.26 24.13
C VAL A 263 5.18 -14.55 22.79
N THR A 264 5.52 -13.72 21.81
CA THR A 264 5.14 -13.94 20.40
C THR A 264 6.42 -13.95 19.57
N VAL A 265 6.58 -15.00 18.78
CA VAL A 265 7.68 -15.13 17.80
C VAL A 265 7.09 -15.06 16.41
N THR A 266 7.62 -14.19 15.57
CA THR A 266 7.20 -14.05 14.17
C THR A 266 8.43 -14.25 13.29
N GLY A 267 8.29 -15.09 12.26
CA GLY A 267 9.26 -15.26 11.19
C GLY A 267 8.62 -14.90 9.86
N ASN A 268 9.39 -14.31 8.97
CA ASN A 268 8.96 -13.99 7.61
C ASN A 268 10.03 -14.37 6.60
N TYR A 269 9.57 -14.79 5.43
CA TYR A 269 10.38 -15.03 4.24
C TYR A 269 9.72 -14.35 3.05
N ALA A 270 10.51 -13.62 2.27
CA ALA A 270 10.05 -13.01 1.03
C ALA A 270 11.08 -13.22 -0.08
N GLU A 271 10.61 -13.59 -1.26
CA GLU A 271 11.40 -13.67 -2.48
C GLU A 271 10.59 -13.05 -3.61
N ARG A 272 11.23 -12.25 -4.45
CA ARG A 272 10.57 -11.62 -5.60
C ARG A 272 11.53 -11.51 -6.77
N ASN A 273 11.13 -12.07 -7.89
CA ASN A 273 11.76 -11.81 -9.17
C ASN A 273 11.05 -10.60 -9.80
N PHE A 274 11.76 -9.49 -9.94
CA PHE A 274 11.13 -8.24 -10.39
C PHE A 274 10.66 -8.33 -11.84
N TYR A 275 11.38 -9.03 -12.69
CA TYR A 275 10.97 -9.23 -14.07
C TYR A 275 9.65 -10.00 -14.17
N ALA A 276 9.57 -11.17 -13.53
CA ALA A 276 8.37 -11.99 -13.52
C ALA A 276 7.19 -11.32 -12.80
N PHE A 277 7.47 -10.57 -11.73
CA PHE A 277 6.46 -9.87 -10.96
C PHE A 277 5.79 -8.75 -11.76
N PHE A 278 6.59 -7.96 -12.50
CA PHE A 278 6.09 -6.88 -13.35
C PHE A 278 5.82 -7.30 -14.79
N ALA A 279 5.94 -8.58 -15.10
CA ALA A 279 5.80 -9.14 -16.45
C ALA A 279 6.76 -8.54 -17.50
N GLY A 280 7.91 -8.07 -17.04
CA GLY A 280 9.00 -7.60 -17.91
C GLY A 280 8.80 -6.24 -18.59
N THR A 281 7.56 -5.80 -18.78
CA THR A 281 7.27 -4.63 -19.62
C THR A 281 7.27 -3.31 -18.88
N ASN A 282 6.92 -3.33 -17.60
CA ASN A 282 6.67 -2.12 -16.81
C ASN A 282 7.63 -1.98 -15.65
N LEU A 283 8.82 -2.56 -15.80
CA LEU A 283 9.89 -2.38 -14.82
C LEU A 283 10.27 -0.90 -14.76
N PRO A 284 10.17 -0.25 -13.60
CA PRO A 284 10.77 1.05 -13.39
C PRO A 284 12.24 1.00 -13.81
N SER A 285 12.76 2.10 -14.34
CA SER A 285 14.14 2.17 -14.85
C SER A 285 15.21 1.69 -13.84
N LEU A 286 14.93 1.83 -12.55
CA LEU A 286 15.77 1.32 -11.46
C LEU A 286 15.94 -0.21 -11.48
N PHE A 287 15.01 -0.94 -12.07
CA PHE A 287 14.98 -2.41 -12.09
C PHE A 287 15.32 -3.01 -13.46
N ARG A 288 15.55 -2.17 -14.49
CA ARG A 288 15.82 -2.61 -15.86
C ARG A 288 17.25 -3.09 -16.12
N GLN A 289 18.15 -2.97 -15.16
CA GLN A 289 19.56 -3.24 -15.34
C GLN A 289 19.91 -4.73 -15.43
N ASP A 290 19.03 -5.60 -14.89
CA ASP A 290 19.20 -7.05 -14.98
C ASP A 290 17.83 -7.73 -15.01
N ASP A 291 17.58 -8.47 -16.06
CA ASP A 291 16.32 -9.21 -16.27
C ASP A 291 16.06 -10.29 -15.22
N ASN A 292 17.08 -10.70 -14.48
CA ASN A 292 17.04 -11.71 -13.43
C ASN A 292 17.22 -11.15 -12.02
N ASP A 293 17.09 -9.84 -11.83
CA ASP A 293 17.25 -9.25 -10.50
C ASP A 293 16.24 -9.84 -9.52
N MET A 294 16.75 -10.56 -8.55
CA MET A 294 15.96 -11.27 -7.56
C MET A 294 16.21 -10.68 -6.17
N PHE A 295 15.12 -10.34 -5.52
CA PHE A 295 15.12 -9.98 -4.11
C PHE A 295 14.82 -11.22 -3.27
N ARG A 296 15.63 -11.48 -2.26
CA ARG A 296 15.39 -12.48 -1.21
C ARG A 296 15.55 -11.84 0.15
N GLY A 297 14.64 -12.17 1.05
CA GLY A 297 14.71 -11.67 2.41
C GLY A 297 14.13 -12.65 3.42
N PHE A 298 14.75 -12.74 4.56
CA PHE A 298 14.17 -13.40 5.72
C PHE A 298 14.35 -12.52 6.94
N GLY A 299 13.45 -12.68 7.88
CA GLY A 299 13.51 -11.92 9.11
C GLY A 299 12.65 -12.53 10.18
N GLY A 300 12.69 -11.91 11.34
CA GLY A 300 11.85 -12.32 12.44
C GLY A 300 11.89 -11.32 13.59
N SER A 301 10.95 -11.50 14.49
CA SER A 301 10.89 -10.72 15.72
C SER A 301 10.43 -11.58 16.88
N ILE A 302 10.91 -11.22 18.06
CA ILE A 302 10.45 -11.75 19.33
C ILE A 302 9.85 -10.58 20.10
N THR A 303 8.61 -10.73 20.52
CA THR A 303 7.90 -9.77 21.34
C THR A 303 7.59 -10.40 22.70
N TRP A 304 8.04 -9.78 23.76
CA TRP A 304 7.69 -10.16 25.12
C TRP A 304 6.81 -9.09 25.76
N ASN A 305 5.63 -9.49 26.22
CA ASN A 305 4.67 -8.65 26.91
C ASN A 305 4.78 -8.92 28.42
N ALA A 306 5.42 -8.00 29.14
CA ALA A 306 5.50 -8.09 30.58
C ALA A 306 4.15 -7.80 31.24
N PRO A 307 3.83 -8.42 32.40
CA PRO A 307 2.59 -8.15 33.14
C PRO A 307 2.40 -6.68 33.54
N THR A 308 3.49 -5.93 33.62
CA THR A 308 3.53 -4.50 33.99
C THR A 308 3.10 -3.54 32.88
N GLY A 309 2.70 -4.06 31.70
CA GLY A 309 2.36 -3.23 30.53
C GLY A 309 3.55 -2.81 29.69
N VAL A 310 4.74 -3.28 30.03
CA VAL A 310 5.96 -3.10 29.21
C VAL A 310 6.02 -4.20 28.15
N GLN A 311 6.36 -3.82 26.92
CA GLN A 311 6.62 -4.73 25.82
C GLN A 311 8.07 -4.55 25.35
N LEU A 312 8.80 -5.64 25.24
CA LEU A 312 10.12 -5.68 24.61
C LEU A 312 10.01 -6.34 23.26
N VAL A 313 10.57 -5.70 22.25
CA VAL A 313 10.62 -6.22 20.87
C VAL A 313 12.09 -6.30 20.46
N ALA A 314 12.51 -7.45 19.96
CA ALA A 314 13.78 -7.61 19.26
C ALA A 314 13.48 -8.11 17.85
N ASP A 315 14.14 -7.55 16.85
CA ASP A 315 13.94 -7.92 15.45
C ASP A 315 15.27 -8.02 14.70
N TYR A 316 15.24 -8.88 13.67
CA TYR A 316 16.32 -9.02 12.71
C TYR A 316 15.75 -9.25 11.33
N ARG A 317 16.37 -8.64 10.31
CA ARG A 317 16.04 -8.84 8.89
C ARG A 317 17.32 -8.89 8.06
N HIS A 318 17.40 -9.90 7.21
CA HIS A 318 18.38 -10.03 6.15
C HIS A 318 17.68 -9.88 4.80
N MET A 319 18.26 -9.09 3.92
CA MET A 319 17.79 -8.89 2.56
C MET A 319 18.97 -8.98 1.61
N HIS A 320 18.79 -9.70 0.53
CA HIS A 320 19.75 -9.82 -0.56
C HIS A 320 19.07 -9.47 -1.87
N ARG A 321 19.77 -8.72 -2.68
CA ARG A 321 19.38 -8.41 -4.04
C ARG A 321 20.61 -8.50 -4.93
N GLU A 322 20.52 -9.27 -6.04
CA GLU A 322 21.70 -9.58 -6.84
C GLU A 322 22.43 -8.34 -7.36
N THR A 323 21.68 -7.33 -7.77
CA THR A 323 22.24 -6.07 -8.30
C THR A 323 22.67 -5.07 -7.22
N VAL A 324 22.18 -5.19 -6.01
CA VAL A 324 22.37 -4.20 -4.94
C VAL A 324 23.25 -4.72 -3.81
N GLY A 325 23.29 -6.04 -3.65
CA GLY A 325 23.98 -6.71 -2.56
C GLY A 325 23.11 -6.93 -1.32
N GLU A 326 23.75 -7.10 -0.18
CA GLU A 326 23.13 -7.49 1.08
C GLU A 326 22.80 -6.31 1.98
N VAL A 327 21.68 -6.40 2.67
CA VAL A 327 21.30 -5.49 3.76
C VAL A 327 20.90 -6.31 4.97
N ASN A 328 21.53 -6.02 6.10
CA ASN A 328 21.21 -6.60 7.40
C ASN A 328 20.70 -5.48 8.32
N ARG A 329 19.55 -5.69 8.94
CA ARG A 329 19.00 -4.80 9.95
C ARG A 329 18.68 -5.59 11.20
N GLY A 330 19.10 -5.10 12.35
CA GLY A 330 18.76 -5.70 13.62
C GLY A 330 18.65 -4.64 14.70
N GLY A 331 17.90 -4.96 15.74
CA GLY A 331 17.71 -4.04 16.86
C GLY A 331 16.56 -4.44 17.76
N GLY A 332 16.03 -3.45 18.46
CA GLY A 332 14.92 -3.66 19.35
C GLY A 332 14.26 -2.38 19.82
N GLU A 333 13.14 -2.55 20.48
CA GLU A 333 12.30 -1.46 20.98
C GLU A 333 11.70 -1.84 22.33
N ILE A 334 11.68 -0.90 23.24
CA ILE A 334 10.94 -0.97 24.49
C ILE A 334 9.73 -0.09 24.34
N ARG A 335 8.55 -0.64 24.56
CA ARG A 335 7.26 0.04 24.54
C ARG A 335 6.61 -0.05 25.90
N TRP A 336 5.91 0.99 26.29
CA TRP A 336 5.14 0.98 27.53
C TRP A 336 3.87 1.80 27.38
N GLY A 337 2.89 1.47 28.17
CA GLY A 337 1.60 2.16 28.14
C GLY A 337 0.88 2.05 29.47
N SER A 338 0.00 3.00 29.73
CA SER A 338 -0.93 2.92 30.85
C SER A 338 -1.97 1.82 30.60
N SER A 339 -2.49 1.22 31.68
CA SER A 339 -3.56 0.20 31.59
C SER A 339 -4.79 0.70 30.82
N GLU A 340 -5.10 1.98 30.93
CA GLU A 340 -6.22 2.63 30.24
C GLU A 340 -5.86 3.11 28.83
N ARG A 341 -4.62 2.87 28.36
CA ARG A 341 -4.10 3.34 27.07
C ARG A 341 -4.18 4.87 26.88
N THR A 342 -4.27 5.62 27.95
CA THR A 342 -4.24 7.08 27.91
C THR A 342 -2.85 7.62 27.57
N PHE A 343 -1.83 6.82 27.84
CA PHE A 343 -0.44 7.07 27.45
C PHE A 343 0.15 5.82 26.79
N LEU A 344 0.85 6.00 25.67
CA LEU A 344 1.67 5.00 25.00
C LEU A 344 3.00 5.66 24.63
N GLY A 345 4.11 4.92 24.74
CA GLY A 345 5.41 5.42 24.33
C GLY A 345 6.40 4.31 24.08
N GLY A 346 7.51 4.64 23.47
CA GLY A 346 8.56 3.69 23.19
C GLY A 346 9.89 4.35 22.82
N VAL A 347 10.95 3.58 23.01
CA VAL A 347 12.30 3.88 22.55
C VAL A 347 12.85 2.68 21.82
N GLY A 348 13.51 2.89 20.69
CA GLY A 348 14.08 1.85 19.88
C GLY A 348 15.45 2.22 19.35
N ALA A 349 16.26 1.20 19.10
CA ALA A 349 17.55 1.33 18.45
C ALA A 349 17.77 0.19 17.46
N HIS A 350 18.24 0.54 16.25
CA HIS A 350 18.55 -0.43 15.20
C HIS A 350 19.88 -0.09 14.56
N TRP A 351 20.50 -1.09 14.01
CA TRP A 351 21.63 -0.97 13.12
C TRP A 351 21.25 -1.50 11.75
N VAL A 352 21.75 -0.85 10.71
CA VAL A 352 21.60 -1.25 9.32
C VAL A 352 23.01 -1.36 8.74
N ASN A 353 23.35 -2.54 8.24
CA ASN A 353 24.57 -2.79 7.48
C ASN A 353 24.16 -3.09 6.04
N ALA A 354 24.58 -2.26 5.11
CA ALA A 354 24.17 -2.34 3.71
C ALA A 354 25.40 -2.41 2.80
N ALA A 355 25.38 -3.32 1.85
CA ALA A 355 26.33 -3.31 0.75
C ALA A 355 26.17 -2.03 -0.09
N ASN A 356 27.28 -1.53 -0.60
CA ASN A 356 27.34 -0.22 -1.25
C ASN A 356 27.26 -0.29 -2.78
N THR A 357 26.77 -1.39 -3.33
CA THR A 357 26.89 -1.72 -4.76
C THR A 357 26.13 -0.80 -5.70
N LEU A 358 24.95 -0.31 -5.31
CA LEU A 358 24.14 0.61 -6.14
C LEU A 358 24.74 2.01 -6.28
N PHE A 359 25.61 2.41 -5.36
CA PHE A 359 26.10 3.78 -5.27
C PHE A 359 27.62 3.85 -5.34
N VAL A 360 28.24 2.79 -5.85
CA VAL A 360 29.68 2.82 -6.14
C VAL A 360 29.90 3.69 -7.38
N ASP A 361 29.89 4.99 -7.14
CA ASP A 361 30.65 5.89 -7.95
C ASP A 361 32.13 5.61 -7.62
N PRO A 362 32.94 5.05 -8.53
CA PRO A 362 34.37 4.79 -8.28
C PRO A 362 35.13 6.03 -7.80
N ALA A 363 34.61 7.22 -8.16
CA ALA A 363 35.17 8.51 -7.72
C ALA A 363 34.79 8.86 -6.27
N ARG A 364 33.87 8.11 -5.62
CA ARG A 364 33.33 8.43 -4.28
C ARG A 364 33.17 7.20 -3.39
N PRO A 365 34.25 6.41 -3.12
CA PRO A 365 34.17 5.14 -2.39
C PRO A 365 33.84 5.28 -0.88
N TYR A 366 33.69 6.50 -0.39
CA TYR A 366 33.44 6.79 1.04
C TYR A 366 31.97 6.89 1.41
N ARG A 367 31.04 6.70 0.46
CA ARG A 367 29.60 6.71 0.74
C ARG A 367 29.11 5.34 1.18
N SER A 368 28.16 5.32 2.09
CA SER A 368 27.57 4.09 2.62
C SER A 368 26.12 4.31 3.02
N LEU A 369 25.30 3.30 2.74
CA LEU A 369 23.93 3.22 3.27
C LEU A 369 23.87 2.66 4.70
N SER A 370 25.00 2.14 5.21
CA SER A 370 25.07 1.62 6.57
C SER A 370 24.93 2.73 7.59
N HIS A 371 24.05 2.53 8.57
CA HIS A 371 23.74 3.53 9.59
C HIS A 371 23.24 2.90 10.88
N LYS A 372 23.25 3.68 11.95
CA LYS A 372 22.57 3.38 13.21
C LYS A 372 21.35 4.30 13.32
N GLU A 373 20.25 3.75 13.81
CA GLU A 373 18.99 4.43 14.00
C GLU A 373 18.59 4.41 15.47
N ALA A 374 18.13 5.54 15.99
CA ALA A 374 17.46 5.64 17.26
C ALA A 374 16.09 6.31 17.06
N ARG A 375 15.08 5.84 17.76
CA ARG A 375 13.72 6.37 17.73
C ARG A 375 13.18 6.54 19.13
N ILE A 376 12.48 7.64 19.36
CA ILE A 376 11.68 7.87 20.55
C ILE A 376 10.30 8.36 20.13
N TRP A 377 9.26 7.81 20.73
CA TRP A 377 7.91 8.25 20.41
C TRP A 377 7.01 8.18 21.65
N GLY A 378 5.98 9.01 21.64
CA GLY A 378 4.96 9.02 22.68
C GLY A 378 3.64 9.56 22.18
N MET A 379 2.55 9.08 22.78
CA MET A 379 1.19 9.49 22.49
C MET A 379 0.41 9.57 23.80
N VAL A 380 -0.36 10.64 23.95
CA VAL A 380 -1.28 10.87 25.08
C VAL A 380 -2.68 11.11 24.53
N THR A 381 -3.66 10.42 25.11
CA THR A 381 -5.08 10.65 24.82
C THR A 381 -5.78 11.04 26.10
N ARG A 382 -6.42 12.23 26.11
CA ARG A 382 -7.20 12.72 27.26
C ARG A 382 -8.53 13.29 26.78
N GLY A 383 -9.60 12.55 27.09
CA GLY A 383 -10.94 12.88 26.61
C GLY A 383 -10.99 12.92 25.08
N LYS A 384 -11.26 14.10 24.52
CA LYS A 384 -11.35 14.32 23.08
C LYS A 384 -10.02 14.71 22.42
N LEU A 385 -8.96 14.89 23.19
CA LEU A 385 -7.66 15.31 22.70
C LEU A 385 -6.71 14.11 22.60
N THR A 386 -5.95 14.05 21.51
CA THR A 386 -4.82 13.16 21.32
C THR A 386 -3.63 13.98 20.86
N ALA A 387 -2.50 13.83 21.54
CA ALA A 387 -1.23 14.42 21.13
C ALA A 387 -0.17 13.34 20.99
N SER A 388 0.72 13.47 20.02
CA SER A 388 1.86 12.58 19.84
C SER A 388 3.12 13.32 19.43
N LEU A 389 4.25 12.75 19.79
CA LEU A 389 5.57 13.16 19.36
C LEU A 389 6.34 11.93 18.91
N ASP A 390 7.04 12.03 17.78
CA ASP A 390 7.92 10.98 17.23
C ASP A 390 9.22 11.63 16.78
N GLY A 391 10.34 11.08 17.20
CA GLY A 391 11.67 11.54 16.84
C GLY A 391 12.53 10.38 16.36
N ILE A 392 13.16 10.56 15.20
CA ILE A 392 14.07 9.59 14.58
C ILE A 392 15.42 10.25 14.35
N LEU A 393 16.49 9.54 14.65
CA LEU A 393 17.86 9.92 14.35
C LEU A 393 18.56 8.76 13.64
N GLN A 394 19.12 9.05 12.47
CA GLN A 394 19.95 8.11 11.73
C GLN A 394 21.37 8.67 11.61
N ARG A 395 22.36 7.90 12.01
CA ARG A 395 23.77 8.26 11.88
C ARG A 395 24.44 7.29 10.92
N TYR A 396 24.85 7.78 9.78
CA TYR A 396 25.59 7.02 8.76
C TYR A 396 27.04 6.77 9.20
N ASP A 397 27.57 5.62 8.88
CA ASP A 397 28.96 5.24 9.18
C ASP A 397 29.93 6.09 8.34
N LYS A 398 29.56 6.36 7.10
CA LYS A 398 30.24 7.28 6.19
C LYS A 398 29.31 8.42 5.82
N ASP A 399 29.69 9.27 4.88
CA ASP A 399 28.80 10.31 4.38
C ASP A 399 27.57 9.67 3.73
N ASN A 400 26.41 10.34 3.91
CA ASN A 400 25.19 9.95 3.24
C ASN A 400 25.42 9.88 1.72
N PRO A 401 24.94 8.84 1.02
CA PRO A 401 25.18 8.66 -0.42
C PRO A 401 24.67 9.81 -1.30
N TYR A 402 23.66 10.54 -0.83
CA TYR A 402 23.06 11.64 -1.58
C TYR A 402 23.55 13.04 -1.15
N LEU A 403 23.93 13.19 0.13
CA LEU A 403 24.32 14.47 0.72
C LEU A 403 25.75 14.40 1.24
N VAL A 404 26.70 14.94 0.46
CA VAL A 404 28.11 14.98 0.84
C VAL A 404 28.31 15.79 2.12
N GLY A 405 29.06 15.23 3.07
CA GLY A 405 29.38 15.88 4.35
C GLY A 405 28.28 15.72 5.41
N ILE A 406 27.15 15.07 5.11
CA ILE A 406 26.08 14.87 6.07
C ILE A 406 26.05 13.42 6.51
N LYS A 407 26.33 13.20 7.81
CA LYS A 407 26.29 11.88 8.47
C LYS A 407 25.03 11.68 9.28
N ASN A 408 24.41 12.74 9.75
CA ASN A 408 23.23 12.64 10.62
C ASN A 408 22.00 13.12 9.85
N ILE A 409 20.97 12.29 9.87
CA ILE A 409 19.61 12.59 9.42
C ILE A 409 18.71 12.47 10.62
N TYR A 410 17.83 13.43 10.80
CA TYR A 410 16.87 13.42 11.89
C TYR A 410 15.51 13.95 11.42
N GLU A 411 14.47 13.44 12.01
CA GLU A 411 13.11 13.96 11.83
C GLU A 411 12.38 13.98 13.18
N VAL A 412 11.65 15.04 13.42
CA VAL A 412 10.74 15.14 14.56
C VAL A 412 9.35 15.44 14.02
N VAL A 413 8.36 14.66 14.44
CA VAL A 413 6.95 14.83 14.06
C VAL A 413 6.13 15.07 15.32
N GLY A 414 5.44 16.19 15.37
CA GLY A 414 4.45 16.49 16.40
C GLY A 414 3.04 16.44 15.81
N SER A 415 2.10 15.84 16.53
CA SER A 415 0.70 15.72 16.08
C SER A 415 -0.26 16.10 17.20
N LEU A 416 -1.35 16.77 16.82
CA LEU A 416 -2.45 17.10 17.72
C LEU A 416 -3.78 16.77 17.04
N GLY A 417 -4.63 15.99 17.70
CA GLY A 417 -5.95 15.61 17.23
C GLY A 417 -7.04 15.97 18.23
N TYR A 418 -8.19 16.41 17.72
CA TYR A 418 -9.37 16.73 18.51
C TYR A 418 -10.62 16.08 17.91
N GLN A 419 -11.31 15.28 18.71
CA GLN A 419 -12.61 14.69 18.38
C GLN A 419 -13.70 15.73 18.63
N ALA A 420 -14.04 16.54 17.61
CA ALA A 420 -15.00 17.63 17.74
C ALA A 420 -16.40 17.09 18.06
N THR A 421 -16.85 16.10 17.30
CA THR A 421 -18.11 15.36 17.53
C THR A 421 -17.87 13.86 17.39
N THR A 422 -18.89 13.03 17.61
CA THR A 422 -18.80 11.59 17.31
C THR A 422 -18.45 11.29 15.84
N ASN A 423 -18.77 12.20 14.94
CA ASN A 423 -18.67 12.03 13.51
C ASN A 423 -17.55 12.86 12.86
N VAL A 424 -16.90 13.76 13.61
CA VAL A 424 -15.90 14.68 13.06
C VAL A 424 -14.67 14.71 13.97
N LYS A 425 -13.51 14.48 13.37
CA LYS A 425 -12.19 14.63 14.00
C LYS A 425 -11.37 15.62 13.20
N VAL A 426 -10.67 16.50 13.87
CA VAL A 426 -9.72 17.45 13.28
C VAL A 426 -8.34 17.15 13.84
N SER A 427 -7.31 17.14 13.01
CA SER A 427 -5.93 16.94 13.44
C SER A 427 -4.95 17.80 12.65
N GLY A 428 -3.83 18.09 13.26
CA GLY A 428 -2.71 18.74 12.62
C GLY A 428 -1.41 18.03 12.97
N ASP A 429 -0.52 17.91 11.99
CA ASP A 429 0.81 17.34 12.11
C ASP A 429 1.83 18.34 11.60
N VAL A 430 2.97 18.43 12.28
CA VAL A 430 4.12 19.21 11.83
C VAL A 430 5.35 18.33 11.95
N SER A 431 6.12 18.22 10.87
CA SER A 431 7.42 17.59 10.89
C SER A 431 8.52 18.56 10.49
N TYR A 432 9.67 18.36 11.12
CA TYR A 432 10.91 19.08 10.81
C TYR A 432 12.08 18.12 10.87
N GLY A 433 12.95 18.19 9.85
CA GLY A 433 14.12 17.33 9.83
C GLY A 433 14.94 17.45 8.57
N SER A 434 15.77 16.43 8.36
CA SER A 434 16.53 16.19 7.13
C SER A 434 16.15 14.82 6.59
N THR A 435 16.16 14.69 5.28
CA THR A 435 15.97 13.40 4.60
C THR A 435 17.24 12.99 3.89
N ALA A 436 17.25 11.78 3.32
CA ALA A 436 18.40 11.32 2.53
C ALA A 436 18.73 12.23 1.34
N VAL A 437 17.76 13.02 0.84
CA VAL A 437 17.88 13.86 -0.35
C VAL A 437 17.69 15.35 -0.09
N ALA A 438 17.21 15.73 1.09
CA ALA A 438 16.96 17.12 1.47
C ALA A 438 17.67 17.47 2.78
N LYS A 439 18.45 18.55 2.75
CA LYS A 439 19.18 19.03 3.92
C LYS A 439 18.26 19.54 5.03
N HIS A 440 17.20 20.21 4.65
CA HIS A 440 16.15 20.67 5.55
C HIS A 440 14.79 20.45 4.89
N GLU A 441 13.90 19.88 5.63
CA GLU A 441 12.52 19.66 5.20
C GLU A 441 11.57 20.03 6.34
N THR A 442 10.54 20.79 6.01
CA THR A 442 9.44 21.09 6.92
C THR A 442 8.14 20.71 6.25
N ARG A 443 7.33 19.94 6.93
CA ARG A 443 6.00 19.56 6.46
C ARG A 443 4.95 19.96 7.50
N GLY A 444 3.83 20.44 7.01
CA GLY A 444 2.63 20.68 7.79
C GLY A 444 1.44 19.97 7.18
N LEU A 445 0.58 19.41 7.99
CA LEU A 445 -0.66 18.78 7.57
C LEU A 445 -1.79 19.19 8.51
N LEU A 446 -2.87 19.69 7.93
CA LEU A 446 -4.17 19.84 8.60
C LEU A 446 -5.14 18.84 7.98
N ARG A 447 -5.91 18.15 8.82
CA ARG A 447 -6.83 17.09 8.40
C ARG A 447 -8.15 17.22 9.15
N ALA A 448 -9.24 17.11 8.42
CA ALA A 448 -10.59 16.92 8.95
C ALA A 448 -11.16 15.60 8.42
N GLU A 449 -11.43 14.69 9.31
CA GLU A 449 -12.05 13.39 9.01
C GLU A 449 -13.51 13.43 9.44
N TYR A 450 -14.41 12.90 8.61
CA TYR A 450 -15.83 12.89 8.91
C TYR A 450 -16.53 11.63 8.40
N ARG A 451 -17.58 11.23 9.13
CA ARG A 451 -18.44 10.12 8.76
C ARG A 451 -19.87 10.39 9.22
N PHE A 452 -20.81 10.39 8.28
CA PHE A 452 -22.24 10.61 8.54
C PHE A 452 -23.03 9.42 8.01
N GLY A 453 -23.95 8.92 8.80
CA GLY A 453 -24.91 7.89 8.41
C GLY A 453 -26.31 8.49 8.34
N PHE A 454 -27.02 8.21 7.25
CA PHE A 454 -28.41 8.61 7.02
C PHE A 454 -29.24 7.33 6.81
N ALA A 455 -30.16 7.05 7.72
CA ALA A 455 -31.13 5.99 7.54
C ALA A 455 -32.51 6.60 7.32
N ARG A 456 -33.20 6.14 6.27
CA ARG A 456 -34.60 6.51 6.08
C ARG A 456 -35.39 5.79 7.17
N LYS A 457 -35.99 6.54 8.10
CA LYS A 457 -37.00 5.97 9.00
C LYS A 457 -38.12 5.41 8.13
N GLY A 458 -38.25 4.09 8.10
CA GLY A 458 -39.31 3.42 7.35
C GLY A 458 -40.63 4.00 7.79
N GLY A 459 -41.30 4.70 6.91
CA GLY A 459 -42.72 4.95 7.05
C GLY A 459 -43.41 3.59 6.98
N ARG A 460 -44.06 3.20 8.04
CA ARG A 460 -45.02 2.08 8.07
C ARG A 460 -46.17 2.37 7.11
#